data_cce8d66bd650695fcdeabf36909ff03d
#
_entry.id   cce8d66bd650695fcdeabf36909ff03d
#
_cell.length_a   1.000
_cell.length_b   1.000
_cell.length_c   1.000
_cell.angle_alpha   90.00
_cell.angle_beta   90.00
_cell.angle_gamma   90.00
#
_symmetry.space_group_name_H-M   'P 1'
#
loop_
_entity.id
_entity.type
_entity.pdbx_description
1 polymer ?
#
loop_
_entity_poly.entity_id
_entity_poly.type
_entity_poly.pdbx_seq_one_letter_code
_entity_poly.pdbx_strand_id
1 'polypeptide(L)' 'MNQEQASGNWKIFKGKIKEQWGKLTDDDLRVLEGNRDQLVGSVQKRYGIAKEEAERQVNEFRNSNADIFRN' A
#
# COMPACT_ATOMS: atom_id res chain seq x y z
N MET A 1 13.09 -15.67 7.57
CA MET A 1 12.95 -14.85 7.31
C MET A 1 13.50 -13.94 7.43
N ASN A 2 13.63 -13.32 6.81
CA ASN A 2 14.38 -12.51 7.31
C ASN A 2 13.97 -11.17 7.17
N GLN A 3 14.36 -10.30 8.10
CA GLN A 3 13.98 -8.94 8.13
C GLN A 3 14.53 -8.19 6.97
N GLU A 4 15.68 -8.57 6.49
CA GLU A 4 16.27 -7.90 5.35
C GLU A 4 15.43 -8.05 4.11
N GLN A 5 14.94 -9.23 3.88
CA GLN A 5 14.06 -9.45 2.76
C GLN A 5 12.78 -8.67 2.91
N ALA A 6 12.24 -8.65 4.10
CA ALA A 6 11.02 -7.91 4.35
C ALA A 6 11.23 -6.43 4.12
N SER A 7 12.38 -5.92 4.56
CA SER A 7 12.68 -4.51 4.37
C SER A 7 12.84 -4.16 2.90
N GLY A 8 13.51 -5.01 2.16
CA GLY A 8 13.68 -4.80 0.73
C GLY A 8 12.36 -4.77 0.01
N ASN A 9 11.51 -5.74 0.31
CA ASN A 9 10.20 -5.79 -0.32
C ASN A 9 9.36 -4.58 0.06
N TRP A 10 9.48 -4.14 1.31
CA TRP A 10 8.74 -2.98 1.74
C TRP A 10 9.15 -1.72 1.01
N LYS A 11 10.44 -1.55 0.75
CA LYS A 11 10.89 -0.37 0.03
C LYS A 11 10.29 -0.30 -1.36
N ILE A 12 10.24 -1.43 -2.05
CA ILE A 12 9.63 -1.48 -3.38
C ILE A 12 8.14 -1.21 -3.29
N PHE A 13 7.49 -1.83 -2.33
CA PHE A 13 6.05 -1.68 -2.12
C PHE A 13 5.72 -0.22 -1.82
N LYS A 14 6.50 0.40 -0.95
CA LYS A 14 6.31 1.79 -0.56
C LYS A 14 6.43 2.71 -1.77
N GLY A 15 7.43 2.48 -2.61
CA GLY A 15 7.61 3.29 -3.80
C GLY A 15 6.43 3.16 -4.75
N LYS A 16 5.92 1.95 -4.92
CA LYS A 16 4.77 1.73 -5.78
C LYS A 16 3.52 2.38 -5.23
N ILE A 17 3.33 2.32 -3.92
CA ILE A 17 2.19 2.97 -3.30
C ILE A 17 2.24 4.47 -3.53
N LYS A 18 3.41 5.08 -3.36
CA LYS A 18 3.53 6.51 -3.56
C LYS A 18 3.31 6.91 -5.01
N GLU A 19 3.70 6.06 -5.94
CA GLU A 19 3.41 6.33 -7.34
C GLU A 19 1.92 6.31 -7.61
N GLN A 20 1.23 5.35 -7.01
CA GLN A 20 -0.19 5.17 -7.28
C GLN A 20 -1.03 6.20 -6.53
N TRP A 21 -0.66 6.50 -5.29
CA TRP A 21 -1.43 7.39 -4.43
C TRP A 21 -0.52 8.44 -3.81
N GLY A 22 -0.24 9.48 -4.58
CA GLY A 22 0.71 10.49 -4.15
C GLY A 22 0.27 11.27 -2.91
N LYS A 23 -1.01 11.23 -2.56
CA LYS A 23 -1.48 11.94 -1.39
C LYS A 23 -1.20 11.24 -0.07
N LEU A 24 -0.76 9.98 -0.11
CA LEU A 24 -0.43 9.30 1.12
C LEU A 24 0.83 9.92 1.72
N THR A 25 0.82 10.10 3.04
CA THR A 25 1.95 10.71 3.72
C THR A 25 2.92 9.67 4.22
N ASP A 26 4.10 10.12 4.67
CA ASP A 26 5.07 9.21 5.25
C ASP A 26 4.51 8.54 6.49
N ASP A 27 3.69 9.23 7.27
CA ASP A 27 3.05 8.61 8.42
C ASP A 27 2.12 7.49 8.00
N ASP A 28 1.35 7.71 6.93
CA ASP A 28 0.49 6.67 6.40
C ASP A 28 1.31 5.45 6.02
N LEU A 29 2.44 5.68 5.36
CA LEU A 29 3.26 4.57 4.92
C LEU A 29 3.89 3.83 6.09
N ARG A 30 4.20 4.55 7.15
CA ARG A 30 4.73 3.91 8.33
C ARG A 30 3.72 2.97 8.98
N VAL A 31 2.46 3.39 9.02
CA VAL A 31 1.41 2.52 9.53
C VAL A 31 1.27 1.29 8.65
N LEU A 32 1.37 1.49 7.32
CA LEU A 32 1.24 0.38 6.38
C LEU A 32 2.38 -0.61 6.50
N GLU A 33 3.53 -0.15 6.91
CA GLU A 33 4.66 -1.04 7.12
C GLU A 33 4.32 -2.09 8.16
N GLY A 34 3.62 -1.69 9.21
CA GLY A 34 3.22 -2.61 10.25
C GLY A 34 1.93 -3.35 9.96
N ASN A 35 1.07 -2.76 9.12
CA ASN A 35 -0.23 -3.38 8.86
C ASN A 35 -0.71 -2.98 7.46
N ARG A 36 -0.44 -3.82 6.50
CA ARG A 36 -0.77 -3.53 5.11
C ARG A 36 -2.27 -3.52 4.84
N ASP A 37 -3.05 -4.11 5.72
CA ASP A 37 -4.49 -4.08 5.56
C ASP A 37 -5.06 -2.68 5.70
N GLN A 38 -4.27 -1.76 6.24
CA GLN A 38 -4.73 -0.38 6.38
C GLN A 38 -4.68 0.40 5.06
N LEU A 39 -4.23 -0.20 3.98
CA LEU A 39 -4.09 0.53 2.73
C LEU A 39 -5.42 1.07 2.23
N VAL A 40 -6.47 0.26 2.26
CA VAL A 40 -7.79 0.72 1.83
C VAL A 40 -8.22 1.93 2.65
N GLY A 41 -8.06 1.84 3.96
CA GLY A 41 -8.46 2.95 4.84
C GLY A 41 -7.65 4.21 4.58
N SER A 42 -6.36 4.06 4.31
CA SER A 42 -5.52 5.22 4.03
C SER A 42 -5.92 5.90 2.74
N VAL A 43 -6.17 5.11 1.69
CA VAL A 43 -6.61 5.67 0.41
C VAL A 43 -7.94 6.36 0.58
N GLN A 44 -8.87 5.73 1.28
CA GLN A 44 -10.17 6.29 1.51
C GLN A 44 -10.08 7.64 2.24
N LYS A 45 -9.25 7.68 3.25
CA LYS A 45 -9.10 8.87 4.06
C LYS A 45 -8.48 10.02 3.26
N ARG A 46 -7.41 9.74 2.53
CA ARG A 46 -6.69 10.81 1.85
C ARG A 46 -7.39 11.32 0.61
N TYR A 47 -8.18 10.46 -0.04
CA TYR A 47 -8.85 10.86 -1.27
C TYR A 47 -10.34 11.13 -1.08
N GLY A 48 -10.87 10.86 0.11
CA GLY A 48 -12.27 11.14 0.38
C GLY A 48 -13.22 10.34 -0.49
N ILE A 49 -12.91 9.08 -0.75
CA ILE A 49 -13.72 8.26 -1.62
C ILE A 49 -14.42 7.16 -0.81
N ALA A 50 -15.40 6.53 -1.41
CA ALA A 50 -16.14 5.48 -0.76
C ALA A 50 -15.26 4.25 -0.60
N LYS A 51 -15.61 3.41 0.37
CA LYS A 51 -14.85 2.22 0.67
C LYS A 51 -14.76 1.30 -0.55
N GLU A 52 -15.86 1.13 -1.27
CA GLU A 52 -15.86 0.25 -2.44
C GLU A 52 -14.88 0.74 -3.50
N GLU A 53 -14.83 2.05 -3.70
CA GLU A 53 -13.91 2.59 -4.68
C GLU A 53 -12.45 2.40 -4.22
N ALA A 54 -12.20 2.63 -2.94
CA ALA A 54 -10.85 2.43 -2.41
C ALA A 54 -10.45 0.96 -2.54
N GLU A 55 -11.37 0.06 -2.25
CA GLU A 55 -11.09 -1.37 -2.38
C GLU A 55 -10.80 -1.75 -3.81
N ARG A 56 -11.55 -1.18 -4.75
CA ARG A 56 -11.32 -1.45 -6.16
C ARG A 56 -9.92 -1.03 -6.58
N GLN A 57 -9.53 0.17 -6.18
CA GLN A 57 -8.21 0.68 -6.53
C GLN A 57 -7.10 -0.16 -5.91
N VAL A 58 -7.28 -0.55 -4.67
CA VAL A 58 -6.28 -1.36 -3.98
C VAL A 58 -6.18 -2.74 -4.61
N ASN A 59 -7.32 -3.32 -5.00
CA ASN A 59 -7.30 -4.63 -5.64
C ASN A 59 -6.61 -4.56 -6.99
N GLU A 60 -6.87 -3.51 -7.76
CA GLU A 60 -6.16 -3.34 -9.02
C GLU A 60 -4.67 -3.17 -8.81
N PHE A 61 -4.31 -2.42 -7.79
CA PHE A 61 -2.91 -2.23 -7.47
C PHE A 61 -2.23 -3.55 -7.11
N ARG A 62 -2.91 -4.37 -6.30
CA ARG A 62 -2.37 -5.67 -5.91
C ARG A 62 -2.20 -6.58 -7.11
N ASN A 63 -3.18 -6.58 -8.01
CA ASN A 63 -3.09 -7.41 -9.20
C ASN A 63 -1.93 -6.99 -10.08
N SER A 64 -1.75 -5.69 -10.23
CA SER A 64 -0.68 -5.18 -11.08
C SER A 64 0.70 -5.40 -10.46
N ASN A 65 0.76 -5.56 -9.15
CA ASN A 65 2.02 -5.71 -8.45
C ASN A 65 2.07 -7.02 -7.67
N ALA A 66 1.54 -8.06 -8.28
CA ALA A 66 1.39 -9.34 -7.60
C ALA A 66 2.72 -9.87 -7.07
N ASP A 67 3.81 -9.63 -7.79
CA ASP A 67 5.11 -10.11 -7.35
C ASP A 67 5.52 -9.53 -6.01
N ILE A 68 5.16 -8.30 -5.75
CA ILE A 68 5.49 -7.64 -4.50
C ILE A 68 4.71 -8.24 -3.35
N PHE A 69 3.44 -8.56 -3.60
CA PHE A 69 2.57 -9.09 -2.57
C PHE A 69 2.73 -10.59 -2.33
N ARG A 70 3.47 -11.33 -3.22
CA ARG A 70 3.66 -12.69 -3.05
C ARG A 70 4.57 -12.94 -1.99
N ASN A 71 4.80 -12.89 -1.30
CA ASN A 71 5.67 -13.09 -0.27
C ASN A 71 6.49 -13.32 -0.23
#